data_3734d033b14535936d4bd2b8a908613f
#
_entry.id   3734d033b14535936d4bd2b8a908613f
#
_cell.length_a   1.000
_cell.length_b   1.000
_cell.length_c   1.000
_cell.angle_alpha   90.00
_cell.angle_beta   90.00
_cell.angle_gamma   90.00
#
_symmetry.space_group_name_H-M   'P 1'
#
loop_
_entity.id
_entity.type
_entity.pdbx_description
1 polymer ?
#
loop_
_entity_poly.entity_id
_entity_poly.type
_entity_poly.pdbx_seq_one_letter_code
_entity_poly.pdbx_strand_id
1 'polypeptide(L)'
;MHSDIGQDTVVLPMGLESKSYECVRSLGEHGLRPVVASEYDRVPAGGSRFCAETAELPAPKTDLLAYRDALLELAESSRVATILPLRSWDTYLFSKYQSAFEEHVSLVTPPIELLRTIHDRTELIAAAKRAGVPAPETSLLSELTDHSRDLVIKSRYNLLVEEYLDTYSERELRTESTVTHRKPTETIDVSALTEQMDHDPIAQEYIPSSHEYLFGALYDHGEPLATFQHRQIRGNSYTGGGGVYRKSTDIPTLERTARALLDELDYHGFACIEYMKHADTGEFYLTEINPRLWQSVPCAIRAGAEFPWYYYLQAVGRADEIDPRYKVGFGTHQIYGELAHLKSLLTDDSSIVDRPSIPGTVREVLQSCYEDPRFDDFRLDDPRPFVRAVRHLLSRQARPDQPTQEDTHPNSRAVADPLHN
;
A
#
# COMPACT_ATOMS: atom_id res chain seq x y z
N MET A 1 18.81 -27.26 31.06
CA MET A 1 18.72 -26.75 29.68
C MET A 1 17.26 -26.38 29.48
N HIS A 2 16.86 -25.16 29.87
CA HIS A 2 15.60 -24.60 29.41
C HIS A 2 15.88 -24.16 27.98
N SER A 3 15.23 -24.83 27.03
CA SER A 3 15.15 -24.31 25.68
C SER A 3 14.43 -22.95 25.79
N ASP A 4 15.15 -21.87 25.52
CA ASP A 4 14.54 -20.59 25.20
C ASP A 4 13.48 -20.87 24.13
N ILE A 5 12.21 -20.81 24.52
CA ILE A 5 11.10 -20.79 23.58
C ILE A 5 11.17 -19.38 23.03
N GLY A 6 12.02 -19.20 21.99
CA GLY A 6 12.22 -17.92 21.38
C GLY A 6 10.88 -17.38 20.83
N GLN A 7 10.73 -16.07 20.85
CA GLN A 7 9.63 -15.37 20.19
C GLN A 7 9.76 -15.58 18.68
N ASP A 8 9.13 -16.63 18.14
CA ASP A 8 9.25 -17.10 16.77
C ASP A 8 7.98 -16.83 15.91
N THR A 9 6.97 -16.26 16.53
CA THR A 9 5.67 -16.04 15.91
C THR A 9 5.52 -14.58 15.44
N VAL A 10 5.06 -14.42 14.22
CA VAL A 10 4.73 -13.11 13.61
C VAL A 10 3.26 -13.11 13.22
N VAL A 11 2.49 -12.12 13.70
CA VAL A 11 1.08 -11.96 13.36
C VAL A 11 0.96 -11.07 12.12
N LEU A 12 0.13 -11.51 11.17
CA LEU A 12 -0.22 -10.78 9.94
C LEU A 12 -1.72 -10.46 9.95
N PRO A 13 -2.11 -9.20 10.22
CA PRO A 13 -3.52 -8.81 10.40
C PRO A 13 -4.28 -8.66 9.08
N MET A 14 -3.97 -9.46 8.08
CA MET A 14 -4.66 -9.54 6.80
C MET A 14 -4.29 -10.82 6.06
N GLY A 15 -5.22 -11.38 5.28
CA GLY A 15 -4.96 -12.64 4.56
C GLY A 15 -5.47 -12.71 3.13
N LEU A 16 -6.15 -11.68 2.62
CA LEU A 16 -6.79 -11.73 1.29
C LEU A 16 -5.84 -11.45 0.14
N GLU A 17 -4.93 -10.50 0.31
CA GLU A 17 -4.07 -10.00 -0.76
C GLU A 17 -2.82 -10.86 -0.96
N SER A 18 -2.25 -10.83 -2.16
CA SER A 18 -1.02 -11.56 -2.51
C SER A 18 0.17 -11.17 -1.63
N LYS A 19 0.25 -9.90 -1.18
CA LYS A 19 1.29 -9.46 -0.25
C LYS A 19 1.30 -10.25 1.05
N SER A 20 0.12 -10.58 1.61
CA SER A 20 0.02 -11.38 2.84
C SER A 20 0.56 -12.80 2.62
N TYR A 21 0.25 -13.39 1.46
CA TYR A 21 0.75 -14.72 1.12
C TYR A 21 2.28 -14.73 0.98
N GLU A 22 2.86 -13.78 0.28
CA GLU A 22 4.32 -13.72 0.12
C GLU A 22 5.02 -13.37 1.45
N CYS A 23 4.39 -12.58 2.35
CA CYS A 23 4.90 -12.37 3.71
C CYS A 23 4.90 -13.66 4.54
N VAL A 24 3.79 -14.41 4.53
CA VAL A 24 3.70 -15.72 5.21
C VAL A 24 4.79 -16.66 4.72
N ARG A 25 5.01 -16.67 3.41
CA ARG A 25 6.04 -17.51 2.80
C ARG A 25 7.44 -17.08 3.21
N SER A 26 7.79 -15.80 3.07
CA SER A 26 9.10 -15.25 3.43
C SER A 26 9.44 -15.58 4.89
N LEU A 27 8.55 -15.28 5.82
CA LEU A 27 8.75 -15.58 7.24
C LEU A 27 8.88 -17.08 7.52
N GLY A 28 8.04 -17.91 6.91
CA GLY A 28 8.06 -19.35 7.10
C GLY A 28 9.29 -20.03 6.48
N GLU A 29 9.84 -19.53 5.37
CA GLU A 29 11.10 -19.98 4.79
C GLU A 29 12.31 -19.70 5.71
N HIS A 30 12.23 -18.67 6.53
CA HIS A 30 13.19 -18.38 7.61
C HIS A 30 12.92 -19.13 8.93
N GLY A 31 11.95 -20.06 8.94
CA GLY A 31 11.67 -20.92 10.08
C GLY A 31 10.78 -20.29 11.15
N LEU A 32 10.21 -19.12 10.90
CA LEU A 32 9.25 -18.48 11.77
C LEU A 32 7.86 -19.14 11.67
N ARG A 33 6.97 -18.75 12.56
CA ARG A 33 5.58 -19.19 12.66
C ARG A 33 4.61 -18.07 12.30
N PRO A 34 4.29 -17.83 11.03
CA PRO A 34 3.32 -16.81 10.65
C PRO A 34 1.91 -17.21 11.12
N VAL A 35 1.24 -16.29 11.80
CA VAL A 35 -0.18 -16.37 12.17
C VAL A 35 -0.95 -15.37 11.31
N VAL A 36 -1.88 -15.85 10.50
CA VAL A 36 -2.74 -14.99 9.67
C VAL A 36 -4.01 -14.69 10.43
N ALA A 37 -4.18 -13.44 10.86
CA ALA A 37 -5.39 -12.97 11.52
C ALA A 37 -6.24 -12.15 10.55
N SER A 38 -7.55 -12.37 10.50
CA SER A 38 -8.40 -11.72 9.48
C SER A 38 -9.85 -11.63 9.90
N GLU A 39 -10.52 -10.57 9.46
CA GLU A 39 -11.97 -10.41 9.52
C GLU A 39 -12.74 -11.32 8.52
N TYR A 40 -12.03 -12.04 7.66
CA TYR A 40 -12.61 -12.93 6.65
C TYR A 40 -12.25 -14.38 6.93
N ASP A 41 -13.24 -15.27 6.79
CA ASP A 41 -13.01 -16.72 6.88
C ASP A 41 -12.23 -17.24 5.65
N ARG A 42 -11.37 -18.21 5.89
CA ARG A 42 -10.65 -18.98 4.84
C ARG A 42 -9.88 -18.14 3.84
N VAL A 43 -9.22 -17.09 4.32
CA VAL A 43 -8.38 -16.23 3.49
C VAL A 43 -7.28 -16.98 2.72
N PRO A 44 -6.85 -16.49 1.55
CA PRO A 44 -5.82 -17.12 0.72
C PRO A 44 -4.53 -17.42 1.49
N ALA A 45 -3.94 -16.43 2.17
CA ALA A 45 -2.67 -16.56 2.89
C ALA A 45 -2.71 -17.65 3.98
N GLY A 46 -3.86 -17.80 4.67
CA GLY A 46 -4.09 -18.88 5.65
C GLY A 46 -4.15 -20.28 5.01
N GLY A 47 -4.09 -20.40 3.68
CA GLY A 47 -3.99 -21.67 2.93
C GLY A 47 -2.56 -22.12 2.70
N SER A 48 -1.58 -21.26 2.93
CA SER A 48 -0.17 -21.57 2.71
C SER A 48 0.33 -22.68 3.63
N ARG A 49 1.20 -23.52 3.12
CA ARG A 49 1.90 -24.53 3.92
C ARG A 49 2.82 -23.93 4.99
N PHE A 50 3.16 -22.64 4.85
CA PHE A 50 3.98 -21.88 5.79
C PHE A 50 3.15 -21.17 6.86
N CYS A 51 1.82 -21.08 6.70
CA CYS A 51 0.93 -20.53 7.72
C CYS A 51 0.83 -21.50 8.90
N ALA A 52 1.28 -21.04 10.07
CA ALA A 52 1.25 -21.87 11.28
C ALA A 52 -0.16 -21.98 11.87
N GLU A 53 -0.92 -20.86 11.83
CA GLU A 53 -2.25 -20.75 12.44
C GLU A 53 -3.05 -19.63 11.78
N THR A 54 -4.37 -19.69 11.90
CA THR A 54 -5.27 -18.60 11.52
C THR A 54 -6.10 -18.15 12.71
N ALA A 55 -6.28 -16.84 12.88
CA ALA A 55 -7.11 -16.23 13.91
C ALA A 55 -8.19 -15.34 13.30
N GLU A 56 -9.31 -15.19 13.98
CA GLU A 56 -10.38 -14.28 13.58
C GLU A 56 -10.15 -12.90 14.20
N LEU A 57 -10.45 -11.84 13.44
CA LEU A 57 -10.43 -10.46 13.91
C LEU A 57 -11.80 -9.82 13.66
N PRO A 58 -12.25 -8.89 14.50
CA PRO A 58 -13.35 -7.98 14.16
C PRO A 58 -13.01 -7.17 12.90
N ALA A 59 -14.04 -6.77 12.12
CA ALA A 59 -13.83 -5.92 10.96
C ALA A 59 -13.46 -4.49 11.42
N PRO A 60 -12.29 -3.95 11.06
CA PRO A 60 -11.81 -2.66 11.57
C PRO A 60 -12.68 -1.48 11.14
N LYS A 61 -13.32 -1.55 9.98
CA LYS A 61 -14.28 -0.54 9.49
C LYS A 61 -15.63 -0.59 10.22
N THR A 62 -15.91 -1.62 11.01
CA THR A 62 -17.12 -1.75 11.83
C THR A 62 -16.87 -1.27 13.26
N ASP A 63 -15.75 -1.64 13.85
CA ASP A 63 -15.34 -1.21 15.19
C ASP A 63 -13.81 -1.30 15.30
N LEU A 64 -13.15 -0.16 15.18
CA LEU A 64 -11.70 -0.06 15.19
C LEU A 64 -11.10 -0.44 16.55
N LEU A 65 -11.81 -0.13 17.66
CA LEU A 65 -11.33 -0.49 18.99
C LEU A 65 -11.46 -1.99 19.26
N ALA A 66 -12.55 -2.64 18.84
CA ALA A 66 -12.68 -4.08 18.93
C ALA A 66 -11.59 -4.80 18.13
N TYR A 67 -11.23 -4.26 16.94
CA TYR A 67 -10.11 -4.75 16.13
C TYR A 67 -8.76 -4.60 16.86
N ARG A 68 -8.49 -3.43 17.48
CA ARG A 68 -7.30 -3.19 18.31
C ARG A 68 -7.22 -4.19 19.47
N ASP A 69 -8.31 -4.36 20.21
CA ASP A 69 -8.34 -5.23 21.40
C ASP A 69 -8.06 -6.70 21.05
N ALA A 70 -8.60 -7.17 19.92
CA ALA A 70 -8.30 -8.51 19.41
C ALA A 70 -6.82 -8.68 18.99
N LEU A 71 -6.19 -7.63 18.44
CA LEU A 71 -4.75 -7.65 18.12
C LEU A 71 -3.90 -7.65 19.40
N LEU A 72 -4.30 -6.92 20.45
CA LEU A 72 -3.64 -6.94 21.77
C LEU A 72 -3.75 -8.33 22.40
N GLU A 73 -4.92 -8.98 22.37
CA GLU A 73 -5.10 -10.34 22.85
C GLU A 73 -4.16 -11.34 22.14
N LEU A 74 -3.99 -11.20 20.82
CA LEU A 74 -3.02 -12.02 20.09
C LEU A 74 -1.57 -11.71 20.50
N ALA A 75 -1.25 -10.46 20.81
CA ALA A 75 0.07 -10.03 21.25
C ALA A 75 0.46 -10.58 22.65
N GLU A 76 -0.51 -10.84 23.53
CA GLU A 76 -0.26 -11.37 24.88
C GLU A 76 0.41 -12.76 24.88
N SER A 77 0.37 -13.49 23.76
CA SER A 77 1.06 -14.77 23.65
C SER A 77 2.58 -14.58 23.72
N SER A 78 3.22 -15.21 24.68
CA SER A 78 4.67 -15.13 24.90
C SER A 78 5.53 -15.59 23.72
N ARG A 79 4.93 -16.21 22.70
CA ARG A 79 5.61 -16.62 21.46
C ARG A 79 5.60 -15.53 20.39
N VAL A 80 4.68 -14.56 20.47
CA VAL A 80 4.58 -13.50 19.46
C VAL A 80 5.72 -12.51 19.65
N ALA A 81 6.53 -12.35 18.62
CA ALA A 81 7.63 -11.39 18.59
C ALA A 81 7.15 -10.01 18.15
N THR A 82 6.30 -9.99 17.12
CA THR A 82 5.86 -8.75 16.48
C THR A 82 4.59 -8.96 15.66
N ILE A 83 3.94 -7.84 15.30
CA ILE A 83 2.80 -7.78 14.39
C ILE A 83 3.18 -6.93 13.18
N LEU A 84 2.97 -7.45 11.97
CA LEU A 84 3.38 -6.79 10.73
C LEU A 84 2.32 -5.77 10.26
N PRO A 85 2.62 -4.48 10.10
CA PRO A 85 1.64 -3.50 9.61
C PRO A 85 1.41 -3.68 8.11
N LEU A 86 0.27 -4.24 7.73
CA LEU A 86 -0.09 -4.52 6.33
C LEU A 86 -1.03 -3.47 5.74
N ARG A 87 -1.76 -2.75 6.60
CA ARG A 87 -2.75 -1.72 6.21
C ARG A 87 -2.45 -0.40 6.95
N SER A 88 -2.89 0.71 6.41
CA SER A 88 -2.64 2.03 7.02
C SER A 88 -3.20 2.15 8.43
N TRP A 89 -4.35 1.55 8.70
CA TRP A 89 -4.94 1.54 10.04
C TRP A 89 -4.22 0.60 11.01
N ASP A 90 -3.52 -0.44 10.54
CA ASP A 90 -2.67 -1.25 11.42
C ASP A 90 -1.54 -0.37 11.98
N THR A 91 -0.83 0.36 11.09
CA THR A 91 0.22 1.30 11.52
C THR A 91 -0.33 2.39 12.43
N TYR A 92 -1.49 2.97 12.10
CA TYR A 92 -2.15 3.97 12.95
C TYR A 92 -2.41 3.47 14.35
N LEU A 93 -3.00 2.27 14.49
CA LEU A 93 -3.29 1.68 15.80
C LEU A 93 -2.00 1.36 16.57
N PHE A 94 -0.98 0.82 15.90
CA PHE A 94 0.29 0.50 16.53
C PHE A 94 1.01 1.74 17.02
N SER A 95 0.96 2.83 16.28
CA SER A 95 1.56 4.10 16.69
C SER A 95 0.75 4.81 17.77
N LYS A 96 -0.59 4.83 17.68
CA LYS A 96 -1.47 5.48 18.66
C LYS A 96 -1.48 4.76 20.00
N TYR A 97 -1.48 3.44 19.99
CA TYR A 97 -1.52 2.59 21.19
C TYR A 97 -0.18 1.87 21.44
N GLN A 98 0.93 2.47 20.99
CA GLN A 98 2.28 1.89 21.03
C GLN A 98 2.61 1.31 22.41
N SER A 99 2.42 2.07 23.49
CA SER A 99 2.75 1.61 24.85
C SER A 99 2.00 0.34 25.24
N ALA A 100 0.73 0.19 24.83
CA ALA A 100 -0.06 -1.01 25.17
C ALA A 100 0.44 -2.24 24.39
N PHE A 101 0.83 -2.07 23.13
CA PHE A 101 1.40 -3.17 22.35
C PHE A 101 2.80 -3.57 22.83
N GLU A 102 3.64 -2.58 23.17
CA GLU A 102 5.03 -2.81 23.61
C GLU A 102 5.14 -3.47 24.98
N GLU A 103 4.05 -3.57 25.76
CA GLU A 103 3.99 -4.44 26.94
C GLU A 103 4.14 -5.93 26.58
N HIS A 104 3.84 -6.31 25.32
CA HIS A 104 3.75 -7.70 24.86
C HIS A 104 4.68 -8.03 23.70
N VAL A 105 4.82 -7.13 22.72
CA VAL A 105 5.54 -7.35 21.45
C VAL A 105 6.42 -6.16 21.09
N SER A 106 7.41 -6.38 20.25
CA SER A 106 8.20 -5.27 19.68
C SER A 106 7.57 -4.78 18.37
N LEU A 107 7.34 -3.49 18.26
CA LEU A 107 6.83 -2.86 17.04
C LEU A 107 7.89 -1.99 16.38
N VAL A 108 7.85 -1.90 15.06
CA VAL A 108 8.70 -1.03 14.24
C VAL A 108 7.78 -0.11 13.44
N THR A 109 7.25 0.89 14.09
CA THR A 109 6.28 1.83 13.52
C THR A 109 6.68 3.27 13.81
N PRO A 110 6.38 4.21 12.89
CA PRO A 110 6.65 5.63 13.14
C PRO A 110 5.82 6.13 14.32
N PRO A 111 6.32 7.13 15.08
CA PRO A 111 5.53 7.76 16.14
C PRO A 111 4.30 8.45 15.57
N ILE A 112 3.25 8.61 16.39
CA ILE A 112 1.95 9.14 15.94
C ILE A 112 2.07 10.55 15.35
N GLU A 113 2.98 11.38 15.85
CA GLU A 113 3.24 12.73 15.35
C GLU A 113 3.76 12.71 13.90
N LEU A 114 4.63 11.73 13.58
CA LEU A 114 5.10 11.55 12.21
C LEU A 114 3.97 11.03 11.30
N LEU A 115 3.10 10.15 11.80
CA LEU A 115 1.94 9.70 11.03
C LEU A 115 0.98 10.85 10.69
N ARG A 116 0.77 11.81 11.59
CA ARG A 116 -0.02 13.02 11.29
C ARG A 116 0.55 13.76 10.08
N THR A 117 1.86 13.97 10.03
CA THR A 117 2.53 14.62 8.89
C THR A 117 2.38 13.79 7.60
N ILE A 118 2.52 12.47 7.67
CA ILE A 118 2.46 11.60 6.50
C ILE A 118 1.02 11.44 5.98
N HIS A 119 0.06 11.32 6.86
CA HIS A 119 -1.34 11.10 6.49
C HIS A 119 -2.06 12.37 6.04
N ASP A 120 -1.58 13.57 6.44
CA ASP A 120 -2.04 14.85 5.90
C ASP A 120 -1.20 15.24 4.68
N ARG A 121 -1.78 15.15 3.49
CA ARG A 121 -1.07 15.45 2.25
C ARG A 121 -0.57 16.90 2.15
N THR A 122 -1.19 17.85 2.86
CA THR A 122 -0.70 19.24 2.91
C THR A 122 0.60 19.34 3.70
N GLU A 123 0.67 18.66 4.85
CA GLU A 123 1.87 18.60 5.69
C GLU A 123 3.00 17.79 5.02
N LEU A 124 2.66 16.68 4.38
CA LEU A 124 3.62 15.88 3.61
C LEU A 124 4.26 16.68 2.48
N ILE A 125 3.47 17.44 1.71
CA ILE A 125 3.99 18.30 0.64
C ILE A 125 4.85 19.44 1.22
N ALA A 126 4.49 19.98 2.38
CA ALA A 126 5.32 20.96 3.06
C ALA A 126 6.67 20.37 3.50
N ALA A 127 6.69 19.13 4.02
CA ALA A 127 7.92 18.40 4.35
C ALA A 127 8.76 18.13 3.08
N ALA A 128 8.15 17.70 1.99
CA ALA A 128 8.85 17.50 0.71
C ALA A 128 9.53 18.78 0.21
N LYS A 129 8.85 19.93 0.32
CA LYS A 129 9.43 21.24 -0.03
C LYS A 129 10.64 21.60 0.85
N ARG A 130 10.59 21.34 2.17
CA ARG A 130 11.74 21.55 3.07
C ARG A 130 12.91 20.64 2.71
N ALA A 131 12.64 19.41 2.34
CA ALA A 131 13.64 18.43 1.87
C ALA A 131 14.21 18.73 0.47
N GLY A 132 13.66 19.71 -0.26
CA GLY A 132 14.01 19.97 -1.66
C GLY A 132 13.56 18.87 -2.63
N VAL A 133 12.54 18.11 -2.25
CA VAL A 133 11.96 17.02 -3.06
C VAL A 133 10.83 17.58 -3.94
N PRO A 134 10.86 17.34 -5.28
CA PRO A 134 9.80 17.78 -6.15
C PRO A 134 8.46 17.18 -5.73
N ALA A 135 7.42 18.02 -5.65
CA ALA A 135 6.07 17.64 -5.30
C ALA A 135 5.08 18.55 -6.04
N PRO A 136 3.87 18.06 -6.37
CA PRO A 136 2.86 18.88 -7.03
C PRO A 136 2.49 20.10 -6.19
N GLU A 137 2.23 21.23 -6.83
CA GLU A 137 1.62 22.36 -6.13
C GLU A 137 0.27 21.94 -5.56
N THR A 138 0.07 22.19 -4.28
CA THR A 138 -1.07 21.68 -3.51
C THR A 138 -1.66 22.79 -2.66
N SER A 139 -2.98 22.90 -2.68
CA SER A 139 -3.77 23.78 -1.79
C SER A 139 -5.04 23.07 -1.31
N LEU A 140 -5.67 23.58 -0.27
CA LEU A 140 -7.04 23.17 0.05
C LEU A 140 -7.97 23.58 -1.10
N LEU A 141 -8.98 22.78 -1.38
CA LEU A 141 -9.91 23.04 -2.48
C LEU A 141 -10.70 24.32 -2.24
N SER A 142 -11.05 24.61 -0.99
CA SER A 142 -11.72 25.86 -0.60
C SER A 142 -10.86 27.12 -0.79
N GLU A 143 -9.52 26.98 -0.80
CA GLU A 143 -8.56 28.07 -0.97
C GLU A 143 -8.08 28.22 -2.42
N LEU A 144 -8.55 27.37 -3.33
CA LEU A 144 -8.12 27.36 -4.71
C LEU A 144 -8.52 28.67 -5.42
N THR A 145 -7.55 29.42 -5.88
CA THR A 145 -7.75 30.69 -6.59
C THR A 145 -7.45 30.62 -8.10
N ASP A 146 -6.56 29.72 -8.50
CA ASP A 146 -6.18 29.53 -9.89
C ASP A 146 -6.88 28.30 -10.50
N HIS A 147 -7.81 28.58 -11.41
CA HIS A 147 -8.57 27.56 -12.13
C HIS A 147 -8.10 27.35 -13.57
N SER A 148 -6.96 27.93 -13.96
CA SER A 148 -6.48 27.96 -15.35
C SER A 148 -5.68 26.73 -15.78
N ARG A 149 -5.42 25.78 -14.89
CA ARG A 149 -4.61 24.59 -15.15
C ARG A 149 -5.36 23.28 -14.88
N ASP A 150 -4.82 22.19 -15.36
CA ASP A 150 -5.29 20.84 -15.02
C ASP A 150 -4.99 20.52 -13.55
N LEU A 151 -5.99 20.01 -12.86
CA LEU A 151 -5.91 19.70 -11.44
C LEU A 151 -6.33 18.26 -11.16
N VAL A 152 -5.78 17.71 -10.08
CA VAL A 152 -6.21 16.46 -9.44
C VAL A 152 -6.78 16.80 -8.07
N ILE A 153 -8.07 16.49 -7.86
CA ILE A 153 -8.74 16.68 -6.59
C ILE A 153 -8.84 15.33 -5.89
N LYS A 154 -8.40 15.28 -4.65
CA LYS A 154 -8.41 14.05 -3.83
C LYS A 154 -8.52 14.37 -2.34
N SER A 155 -8.77 13.33 -1.54
CA SER A 155 -8.78 13.45 -0.08
C SER A 155 -7.50 14.11 0.44
N ARG A 156 -7.62 14.99 1.43
CA ARG A 156 -6.49 15.55 2.17
C ARG A 156 -5.81 14.48 3.01
N TYR A 157 -6.58 13.55 3.59
CA TYR A 157 -6.08 12.53 4.49
C TYR A 157 -6.07 11.15 3.85
N ASN A 158 -5.03 10.36 4.15
CA ASN A 158 -4.94 8.96 3.72
C ASN A 158 -5.88 8.04 4.51
N LEU A 159 -6.24 8.46 5.72
CA LEU A 159 -7.08 7.75 6.65
C LEU A 159 -8.00 8.75 7.34
N LEU A 160 -9.30 8.44 7.46
CA LEU A 160 -10.27 9.26 8.16
C LEU A 160 -10.56 8.61 9.50
N VAL A 161 -10.05 9.23 10.56
CA VAL A 161 -10.13 8.79 11.96
C VAL A 161 -10.21 10.01 12.88
N GLU A 162 -10.55 9.82 14.14
CA GLU A 162 -10.64 10.89 15.14
C GLU A 162 -9.36 11.73 15.28
N GLU A 163 -8.20 11.14 14.99
CA GLU A 163 -6.90 11.79 15.08
C GLU A 163 -6.76 12.98 14.12
N TYR A 164 -7.50 12.97 13.01
CA TYR A 164 -7.46 13.97 11.93
C TYR A 164 -8.76 14.75 11.77
N LEU A 165 -9.89 14.20 12.23
CA LEU A 165 -11.22 14.76 12.04
C LEU A 165 -12.06 14.62 13.31
N ASP A 166 -12.41 15.74 13.94
CA ASP A 166 -13.23 15.80 15.15
C ASP A 166 -14.65 15.19 14.99
N THR A 167 -15.07 14.97 13.74
CA THR A 167 -16.37 14.36 13.42
C THR A 167 -16.36 12.82 13.56
N TYR A 168 -15.18 12.21 13.70
CA TYR A 168 -15.01 10.77 13.87
C TYR A 168 -14.80 10.43 15.34
N SER A 169 -15.32 9.29 15.77
CA SER A 169 -15.05 8.71 17.08
C SER A 169 -13.89 7.70 17.02
N GLU A 170 -13.34 7.32 18.17
CA GLU A 170 -12.25 6.32 18.28
C GLU A 170 -12.59 4.95 17.65
N ARG A 171 -13.89 4.66 17.46
CA ARG A 171 -14.35 3.38 16.89
C ARG A 171 -14.50 3.44 15.38
N GLU A 172 -14.47 4.63 14.80
CA GLU A 172 -14.75 4.86 13.39
C GLU A 172 -13.49 4.92 12.56
N LEU A 173 -13.57 4.31 11.39
CA LEU A 173 -12.52 4.27 10.39
C LEU A 173 -13.14 4.34 9.00
N ARG A 174 -12.69 5.31 8.20
CA ARG A 174 -12.98 5.34 6.77
C ARG A 174 -11.71 5.59 5.97
N THR A 175 -11.71 5.12 4.73
CA THR A 175 -10.70 5.44 3.73
C THR A 175 -11.40 6.10 2.55
N GLU A 176 -10.84 7.18 2.03
CA GLU A 176 -11.38 7.86 0.84
C GLU A 176 -10.38 7.78 -0.31
N SER A 177 -10.81 7.16 -1.39
CA SER A 177 -9.98 6.88 -2.56
C SER A 177 -10.40 7.62 -3.83
N THR A 178 -11.43 8.47 -3.74
CA THR A 178 -11.89 9.26 -4.89
C THR A 178 -10.80 10.20 -5.37
N VAL A 179 -10.49 10.11 -6.65
CA VAL A 179 -9.59 11.02 -7.35
C VAL A 179 -10.34 11.58 -8.55
N THR A 180 -10.49 12.88 -8.60
CA THR A 180 -11.16 13.59 -9.71
C THR A 180 -10.14 14.40 -10.48
N HIS A 181 -10.00 14.14 -11.77
CA HIS A 181 -9.25 14.99 -12.67
C HIS A 181 -10.15 16.11 -13.18
N ARG A 182 -9.67 17.35 -13.14
CA ARG A 182 -10.42 18.53 -13.55
C ARG A 182 -9.64 19.35 -14.57
N LYS A 183 -10.25 19.61 -15.73
CA LYS A 183 -9.71 20.50 -16.77
C LYS A 183 -10.05 21.97 -16.49
N PRO A 184 -9.28 22.94 -17.04
CA PRO A 184 -9.51 24.38 -16.79
C PRO A 184 -10.92 24.87 -17.14
N THR A 185 -11.60 24.21 -18.08
CA THR A 185 -12.95 24.58 -18.53
C THR A 185 -14.07 24.00 -17.70
N GLU A 186 -13.76 23.11 -16.76
CA GLU A 186 -14.76 22.41 -15.96
C GLU A 186 -15.02 23.15 -14.63
N THR A 187 -16.27 23.19 -14.20
CA THR A 187 -16.65 23.71 -12.89
C THR A 187 -16.45 22.68 -11.81
N ILE A 188 -16.07 23.13 -10.62
CA ILE A 188 -15.92 22.27 -9.43
C ILE A 188 -17.08 22.56 -8.50
N ASP A 189 -17.81 21.52 -8.10
CA ASP A 189 -18.74 21.61 -6.98
C ASP A 189 -17.99 21.29 -5.68
N VAL A 190 -17.41 22.34 -5.09
CA VAL A 190 -16.63 22.25 -3.84
C VAL A 190 -17.47 21.66 -2.73
N SER A 191 -18.74 22.06 -2.61
CA SER A 191 -19.63 21.61 -1.54
C SER A 191 -19.91 20.11 -1.64
N ALA A 192 -20.23 19.62 -2.84
CA ALA A 192 -20.48 18.20 -3.06
C ALA A 192 -19.24 17.33 -2.78
N LEU A 193 -18.05 17.79 -3.18
CA LEU A 193 -16.80 17.05 -2.91
C LEU A 193 -16.43 17.07 -1.43
N THR A 194 -16.65 18.19 -0.74
CA THR A 194 -16.43 18.29 0.72
C THR A 194 -17.38 17.36 1.49
N GLU A 195 -18.66 17.32 1.10
CA GLU A 195 -19.64 16.41 1.71
C GLU A 195 -19.30 14.93 1.43
N GLN A 196 -18.89 14.60 0.20
CA GLN A 196 -18.49 13.25 -0.17
C GLN A 196 -17.27 12.76 0.62
N MET A 197 -16.29 13.65 0.86
CA MET A 197 -15.02 13.29 1.50
C MET A 197 -15.01 13.52 3.01
N ASP A 198 -16.08 14.08 3.60
CA ASP A 198 -16.23 14.45 5.01
C ASP A 198 -15.23 15.52 5.51
N HIS A 199 -14.49 16.17 4.62
CA HIS A 199 -13.52 17.23 4.92
C HIS A 199 -13.22 18.05 3.67
N ASP A 200 -12.51 19.16 3.82
CA ASP A 200 -12.02 19.97 2.69
C ASP A 200 -10.92 19.21 1.92
N PRO A 201 -11.18 18.81 0.68
CA PRO A 201 -10.21 18.09 -0.14
C PRO A 201 -9.01 18.96 -0.52
N ILE A 202 -8.00 18.35 -1.10
CA ILE A 202 -6.91 19.07 -1.75
C ILE A 202 -7.09 19.14 -3.27
N ALA A 203 -6.65 20.23 -3.85
CA ALA A 203 -6.42 20.41 -5.27
C ALA A 203 -4.92 20.41 -5.52
N GLN A 204 -4.45 19.47 -6.36
CA GLN A 204 -3.06 19.34 -6.76
C GLN A 204 -2.89 19.64 -8.24
N GLU A 205 -1.76 20.20 -8.60
CA GLU A 205 -1.30 20.30 -9.99
C GLU A 205 -1.23 18.92 -10.63
N TYR A 206 -1.77 18.79 -11.85
CA TYR A 206 -1.59 17.57 -12.64
C TYR A 206 -0.17 17.48 -13.17
N ILE A 207 0.53 16.39 -12.85
CA ILE A 207 1.89 16.14 -13.32
C ILE A 207 1.83 15.22 -14.56
N PRO A 208 2.24 15.69 -15.74
CA PRO A 208 2.37 14.85 -16.91
C PRO A 208 3.43 13.77 -16.65
N SER A 209 3.01 12.55 -16.44
CA SER A 209 3.91 11.45 -16.05
C SER A 209 4.20 10.52 -17.20
N SER A 210 5.47 10.15 -17.36
CA SER A 210 5.88 9.10 -18.29
C SER A 210 5.80 7.71 -17.66
N HIS A 211 6.03 7.61 -16.34
CA HIS A 211 6.06 6.35 -15.58
C HIS A 211 5.88 6.60 -14.09
N GLU A 212 5.37 5.59 -13.42
CA GLU A 212 5.24 5.54 -11.96
C GLU A 212 6.31 4.62 -11.37
N TYR A 213 6.81 5.02 -10.21
CA TYR A 213 7.86 4.33 -9.47
C TYR A 213 7.47 4.21 -8.01
N LEU A 214 7.94 3.14 -7.39
CA LEU A 214 7.85 2.95 -5.95
C LEU A 214 9.26 2.87 -5.37
N PHE A 215 9.44 3.55 -4.24
CA PHE A 215 10.57 3.39 -3.35
C PHE A 215 10.08 2.79 -2.03
N GLY A 216 10.45 1.53 -1.78
CA GLY A 216 10.17 0.83 -0.52
C GLY A 216 11.38 0.89 0.40
N ALA A 217 11.17 1.13 1.69
CA ALA A 217 12.25 1.19 2.66
C ALA A 217 11.83 0.65 4.03
N LEU A 218 12.85 0.24 4.80
CA LEU A 218 12.79 0.01 6.24
C LEU A 218 13.87 0.87 6.89
N TYR A 219 13.48 1.69 7.86
CA TYR A 219 14.34 2.65 8.54
C TYR A 219 14.36 2.41 10.06
N ASP A 220 15.46 2.75 10.68
CA ASP A 220 15.63 2.77 12.13
C ASP A 220 16.08 4.17 12.57
N HIS A 221 15.13 5.01 13.02
CA HIS A 221 15.40 6.36 13.52
C HIS A 221 16.36 7.15 12.61
N GLY A 222 15.90 7.41 11.39
CA GLY A 222 16.67 8.14 10.36
C GLY A 222 17.67 7.30 9.57
N GLU A 223 18.04 6.11 10.05
CA GLU A 223 19.04 5.26 9.37
C GLU A 223 18.39 4.19 8.49
N PRO A 224 18.72 4.10 7.20
CA PRO A 224 18.18 3.10 6.30
C PRO A 224 18.76 1.71 6.56
N LEU A 225 17.91 0.74 6.87
CA LEU A 225 18.30 -0.67 7.00
C LEU A 225 18.21 -1.41 5.65
N ALA A 226 17.17 -1.13 4.87
CA ALA A 226 16.99 -1.70 3.54
C ALA A 226 16.17 -0.76 2.65
N THR A 227 16.51 -0.75 1.35
CA THR A 227 15.75 -0.02 0.32
C THR A 227 15.47 -0.92 -0.87
N PHE A 228 14.40 -0.61 -1.60
CA PHE A 228 14.01 -1.32 -2.81
C PHE A 228 13.30 -0.36 -3.76
N GLN A 229 13.54 -0.52 -5.06
CA GLN A 229 12.89 0.29 -6.08
C GLN A 229 12.26 -0.60 -7.14
N HIS A 230 11.09 -0.22 -7.62
CA HIS A 230 10.55 -0.76 -8.84
C HIS A 230 9.86 0.29 -9.70
N ARG A 231 9.82 0.02 -11.01
CA ARG A 231 8.97 0.73 -11.95
C ARG A 231 7.67 -0.04 -12.14
N GLN A 232 6.55 0.64 -12.12
CA GLN A 232 5.27 0.14 -12.57
C GLN A 232 5.25 0.12 -14.11
N ILE A 233 5.07 -1.06 -14.68
CA ILE A 233 5.03 -1.24 -16.15
C ILE A 233 3.58 -1.20 -16.63
N ARG A 234 2.65 -1.79 -15.84
CA ARG A 234 1.23 -1.87 -16.16
C ARG A 234 0.40 -1.75 -14.89
N GLY A 235 -0.67 -0.94 -14.95
CA GLY A 235 -1.68 -0.82 -13.90
C GLY A 235 -2.81 -1.84 -14.06
N ASN A 236 -3.72 -1.93 -13.10
CA ASN A 236 -4.90 -2.80 -13.15
C ASN A 236 -5.99 -2.27 -14.11
N SER A 237 -5.89 -1.03 -14.56
CA SER A 237 -6.64 -0.43 -15.67
C SER A 237 -5.70 0.20 -16.68
N TYR A 238 -6.13 0.32 -17.96
CA TYR A 238 -5.39 1.07 -18.95
C TYR A 238 -5.36 2.58 -18.65
N THR A 239 -6.27 3.03 -17.79
CA THR A 239 -6.35 4.43 -17.34
C THR A 239 -5.43 4.72 -16.14
N GLY A 240 -4.78 3.71 -15.56
CA GLY A 240 -3.91 3.82 -14.38
C GLY A 240 -4.22 2.78 -13.31
N GLY A 241 -4.06 3.17 -12.04
CA GLY A 241 -4.34 2.34 -10.87
C GLY A 241 -3.17 1.49 -10.38
N GLY A 242 -3.44 0.59 -9.43
CA GLY A 242 -2.39 -0.20 -8.77
C GLY A 242 -1.60 -1.07 -9.73
N GLY A 243 -0.27 -1.10 -9.54
CA GLY A 243 0.63 -1.83 -10.42
C GLY A 243 0.39 -3.34 -10.42
N VAL A 244 0.24 -3.94 -11.60
CA VAL A 244 0.02 -5.38 -11.79
C VAL A 244 1.20 -6.08 -12.46
N TYR A 245 1.97 -5.37 -13.28
CA TYR A 245 3.29 -5.78 -13.76
C TYR A 245 4.31 -4.74 -13.34
N ARG A 246 5.33 -5.17 -12.63
CA ARG A 246 6.37 -4.31 -12.07
C ARG A 246 7.72 -4.93 -12.32
N LYS A 247 8.74 -4.09 -12.39
CA LYS A 247 10.12 -4.51 -12.57
C LYS A 247 11.05 -3.78 -11.62
N SER A 248 11.84 -4.52 -10.84
CA SER A 248 12.81 -3.93 -9.93
C SER A 248 13.83 -3.08 -10.69
N THR A 249 14.21 -1.95 -10.11
CA THR A 249 15.16 -0.98 -10.68
C THR A 249 16.17 -0.57 -9.63
N ASP A 250 17.25 0.05 -10.07
CA ASP A 250 18.21 0.74 -9.22
C ASP A 250 18.51 2.09 -9.89
N ILE A 251 17.87 3.14 -9.40
CA ILE A 251 17.94 4.49 -9.98
C ILE A 251 18.51 5.44 -8.91
N PRO A 252 19.80 5.83 -9.02
CA PRO A 252 20.47 6.64 -8.00
C PRO A 252 19.81 8.00 -7.74
N THR A 253 19.14 8.58 -8.73
CA THR A 253 18.41 9.84 -8.54
C THR A 253 17.14 9.64 -7.73
N LEU A 254 16.39 8.55 -7.96
CA LEU A 254 15.21 8.21 -7.16
C LEU A 254 15.61 7.90 -5.70
N GLU A 255 16.68 7.13 -5.50
CA GLU A 255 17.25 6.84 -4.18
C GLU A 255 17.55 8.14 -3.41
N ARG A 256 18.30 9.08 -4.02
CA ARG A 256 18.62 10.35 -3.36
C ARG A 256 17.39 11.18 -3.03
N THR A 257 16.42 11.24 -3.95
CA THR A 257 15.17 11.99 -3.73
C THR A 257 14.37 11.41 -2.58
N ALA A 258 14.26 10.07 -2.52
CA ALA A 258 13.51 9.40 -1.45
C ALA A 258 14.20 9.53 -0.09
N ARG A 259 15.53 9.35 -0.05
CA ARG A 259 16.32 9.52 1.20
C ARG A 259 16.24 10.95 1.74
N ALA A 260 16.33 11.97 0.89
CA ALA A 260 16.22 13.35 1.34
C ALA A 260 14.89 13.63 2.06
N LEU A 261 13.78 13.00 1.61
CA LEU A 261 12.49 13.11 2.28
C LEU A 261 12.47 12.34 3.60
N LEU A 262 12.98 11.11 3.63
CA LEU A 262 12.99 10.29 4.85
C LEU A 262 13.94 10.85 5.91
N ASP A 263 15.06 11.46 5.52
CA ASP A 263 15.99 12.15 6.41
C ASP A 263 15.34 13.41 7.03
N GLU A 264 14.61 14.23 6.23
CA GLU A 264 13.83 15.38 6.74
C GLU A 264 12.78 14.96 7.78
N LEU A 265 12.23 13.75 7.61
CA LEU A 265 11.18 13.21 8.47
C LEU A 265 11.73 12.47 9.71
N ASP A 266 13.03 12.29 9.86
CA ASP A 266 13.64 11.41 10.89
C ASP A 266 12.91 10.06 10.97
N TYR A 267 12.81 9.41 9.80
CA TYR A 267 11.84 8.32 9.58
C TYR A 267 12.18 7.06 10.37
N HIS A 268 11.15 6.35 10.86
CA HIS A 268 11.26 5.04 11.50
C HIS A 268 10.18 4.08 10.98
N GLY A 269 10.53 2.81 10.76
CA GLY A 269 9.62 1.78 10.27
C GLY A 269 9.55 1.66 8.75
N PHE A 270 8.47 1.08 8.24
CA PHE A 270 8.25 0.93 6.79
C PHE A 270 7.88 2.25 6.12
N ALA A 271 8.50 2.51 4.98
CA ALA A 271 8.08 3.54 4.04
C ALA A 271 7.81 2.92 2.66
N CYS A 272 6.64 3.21 2.12
CA CYS A 272 6.31 2.98 0.72
C CYS A 272 6.03 4.33 0.09
N ILE A 273 7.00 4.86 -0.67
CA ILE A 273 6.87 6.17 -1.31
C ILE A 273 6.57 5.96 -2.79
N GLU A 274 5.52 6.63 -3.26
CA GLU A 274 5.14 6.61 -4.66
C GLU A 274 5.61 7.88 -5.36
N TYR A 275 6.18 7.72 -6.55
CA TYR A 275 6.71 8.80 -7.37
C TYR A 275 6.19 8.72 -8.80
N MET A 276 5.82 9.86 -9.35
CA MET A 276 5.63 10.06 -10.77
C MET A 276 6.88 10.67 -11.39
N LYS A 277 7.37 10.10 -12.52
CA LYS A 277 8.45 10.69 -13.26
C LYS A 277 7.89 11.66 -14.29
N HIS A 278 8.19 12.95 -14.14
CA HIS A 278 7.73 13.99 -15.05
C HIS A 278 8.19 13.71 -16.48
N ALA A 279 7.28 13.82 -17.45
CA ALA A 279 7.52 13.42 -18.83
C ALA A 279 8.65 14.22 -19.52
N ASP A 280 8.73 15.53 -19.25
CA ASP A 280 9.66 16.43 -19.91
C ASP A 280 10.96 16.61 -19.12
N THR A 281 10.88 16.81 -17.79
CA THR A 281 12.07 17.09 -16.96
C THR A 281 12.79 15.84 -16.48
N GLY A 282 12.06 14.71 -16.41
CA GLY A 282 12.58 13.46 -15.88
C GLY A 282 12.76 13.44 -14.35
N GLU A 283 12.30 14.47 -13.63
CA GLU A 283 12.32 14.56 -12.19
C GLU A 283 11.26 13.65 -11.56
N PHE A 284 11.54 13.19 -10.33
CA PHE A 284 10.63 12.35 -9.55
C PHE A 284 9.78 13.21 -8.63
N TYR A 285 8.49 13.32 -8.92
CA TYR A 285 7.52 14.04 -8.12
C TYR A 285 6.87 13.12 -7.11
N LEU A 286 6.90 13.53 -5.84
CA LEU A 286 6.25 12.80 -4.74
C LEU A 286 4.73 12.74 -4.95
N THR A 287 4.16 11.53 -4.80
CA THR A 287 2.71 11.32 -4.82
C THR A 287 2.15 11.12 -3.42
N GLU A 288 2.74 10.17 -2.68
CA GLU A 288 2.36 9.87 -1.30
C GLU A 288 3.40 9.00 -0.58
N ILE A 289 3.30 8.94 0.75
CA ILE A 289 3.97 7.93 1.58
C ILE A 289 2.92 7.06 2.26
N ASN A 290 3.09 5.75 2.14
CA ASN A 290 2.30 4.77 2.88
C ASN A 290 3.20 4.12 3.95
N PRO A 291 2.99 4.37 5.26
CA PRO A 291 3.85 3.91 6.35
C PRO A 291 3.58 2.44 6.73
N ARG A 292 3.54 1.57 5.77
CA ARG A 292 3.20 0.15 5.88
C ARG A 292 3.86 -0.68 4.81
N LEU A 293 3.80 -1.99 4.96
CA LEU A 293 4.20 -2.89 3.88
C LEU A 293 3.27 -2.69 2.67
N TRP A 294 3.84 -2.55 1.49
CA TRP A 294 3.12 -2.13 0.28
C TRP A 294 2.55 -3.30 -0.52
N GLN A 295 1.59 -2.99 -1.39
CA GLN A 295 0.86 -3.99 -2.18
C GLN A 295 1.78 -4.80 -3.10
N SER A 296 2.79 -4.16 -3.67
CA SER A 296 3.74 -4.77 -4.60
C SER A 296 4.99 -5.36 -3.92
N VAL A 297 4.99 -5.53 -2.60
CA VAL A 297 6.09 -6.17 -1.86
C VAL A 297 6.44 -7.58 -2.38
N PRO A 298 5.53 -8.36 -2.98
CA PRO A 298 5.90 -9.61 -3.64
C PRO A 298 7.04 -9.45 -4.65
N CYS A 299 7.09 -8.33 -5.39
CA CYS A 299 8.20 -8.05 -6.30
C CYS A 299 9.53 -7.92 -5.55
N ALA A 300 9.54 -7.23 -4.41
CA ALA A 300 10.74 -7.07 -3.57
C ALA A 300 11.21 -8.41 -3.00
N ILE A 301 10.31 -9.15 -2.34
CA ILE A 301 10.61 -10.46 -1.75
C ILE A 301 11.18 -11.41 -2.80
N ARG A 302 10.54 -11.51 -3.96
CA ARG A 302 10.98 -12.39 -5.03
C ARG A 302 12.26 -11.95 -5.73
N ALA A 303 12.58 -10.66 -5.69
CA ALA A 303 13.86 -10.12 -6.12
C ALA A 303 15.00 -10.34 -5.10
N GLY A 304 14.68 -10.74 -3.87
CA GLY A 304 15.61 -11.01 -2.78
C GLY A 304 15.62 -9.98 -1.66
N ALA A 305 14.80 -8.92 -1.73
CA ALA A 305 14.63 -7.95 -0.64
C ALA A 305 13.47 -8.40 0.26
N GLU A 306 13.77 -9.13 1.30
CA GLU A 306 12.81 -9.83 2.15
C GLU A 306 12.31 -8.97 3.30
N PHE A 307 11.62 -7.88 3.00
CA PHE A 307 11.16 -6.89 3.99
C PHE A 307 10.37 -7.45 5.18
N PRO A 308 9.52 -8.50 5.06
CA PRO A 308 8.88 -9.10 6.23
C PRO A 308 9.90 -9.71 7.20
N TRP A 309 10.93 -10.36 6.68
CA TRP A 309 12.05 -10.90 7.47
C TRP A 309 12.89 -9.78 8.09
N TYR A 310 13.18 -8.71 7.35
CA TYR A 310 13.94 -7.55 7.86
C TYR A 310 13.21 -6.84 9.00
N TYR A 311 11.88 -6.69 8.88
CA TYR A 311 11.06 -6.15 9.95
C TYR A 311 11.14 -7.00 11.22
N TYR A 312 11.04 -8.32 11.10
CA TYR A 312 11.21 -9.22 12.24
C TYR A 312 12.61 -9.07 12.85
N LEU A 313 13.68 -9.06 12.05
CA LEU A 313 15.04 -8.88 12.55
C LEU A 313 15.20 -7.57 13.33
N GLN A 314 14.66 -6.48 12.83
CA GLN A 314 14.69 -5.19 13.53
C GLN A 314 13.90 -5.28 14.84
N ALA A 315 12.70 -5.84 14.83
CA ALA A 315 11.83 -5.97 16.00
C ALA A 315 12.49 -6.79 17.14
N VAL A 316 13.32 -7.79 16.79
CA VAL A 316 14.03 -8.62 17.81
C VAL A 316 15.47 -8.15 18.07
N GLY A 317 15.85 -6.95 17.61
CA GLY A 317 17.18 -6.36 17.88
C GLY A 317 18.33 -7.01 17.09
N ARG A 318 18.06 -7.59 15.92
CA ARG A 318 19.03 -8.27 15.03
C ARG A 318 19.14 -7.58 13.67
N ALA A 319 18.99 -6.27 13.64
CA ALA A 319 19.04 -5.49 12.40
C ALA A 319 20.38 -5.60 11.66
N ASP A 320 21.47 -5.90 12.36
CA ASP A 320 22.80 -6.14 11.80
C ASP A 320 22.89 -7.39 10.90
N GLU A 321 21.89 -8.27 10.96
CA GLU A 321 21.81 -9.47 10.09
C GLU A 321 21.09 -9.20 8.78
N ILE A 322 20.57 -8.01 8.53
CA ILE A 322 19.86 -7.66 7.30
C ILE A 322 20.83 -7.61 6.12
N ASP A 323 20.54 -8.40 5.08
CA ASP A 323 21.19 -8.29 3.77
C ASP A 323 20.24 -7.54 2.80
N PRO A 324 20.46 -6.24 2.54
CA PRO A 324 19.52 -5.42 1.77
C PRO A 324 19.63 -5.60 0.25
N ARG A 325 20.46 -6.53 -0.23
CA ARG A 325 20.70 -6.71 -1.66
C ARG A 325 19.50 -7.35 -2.37
N TYR A 326 19.23 -6.92 -3.58
CA TYR A 326 18.20 -7.49 -4.44
C TYR A 326 18.62 -7.54 -5.91
N LYS A 327 17.89 -8.32 -6.71
CA LYS A 327 18.11 -8.44 -8.15
C LYS A 327 17.42 -7.32 -8.90
N VAL A 328 18.17 -6.55 -9.69
CA VAL A 328 17.67 -5.51 -10.58
C VAL A 328 17.16 -6.12 -11.90
N GLY A 329 16.12 -5.52 -12.48
CA GLY A 329 15.48 -6.02 -13.71
C GLY A 329 14.58 -7.24 -13.50
N PHE A 330 14.23 -7.56 -12.26
CA PHE A 330 13.39 -8.69 -11.91
C PHE A 330 11.91 -8.30 -12.00
N GLY A 331 11.14 -8.99 -12.87
CA GLY A 331 9.74 -8.70 -13.10
C GLY A 331 8.80 -9.68 -12.38
N THR A 332 7.64 -9.17 -11.92
CA THR A 332 6.54 -9.97 -11.38
C THR A 332 5.18 -9.45 -11.83
N HIS A 333 4.23 -10.37 -11.93
CA HIS A 333 2.85 -10.11 -12.33
C HIS A 333 1.87 -10.49 -11.22
N GLN A 334 0.78 -9.75 -11.12
CA GLN A 334 -0.41 -10.12 -10.37
C GLN A 334 -1.47 -10.66 -11.34
N ILE A 335 -1.79 -11.96 -11.29
CA ILE A 335 -2.67 -12.62 -12.27
C ILE A 335 -4.03 -11.93 -12.36
N TYR A 336 -4.66 -11.68 -11.21
CA TYR A 336 -5.98 -11.05 -11.17
C TYR A 336 -5.94 -9.61 -11.68
N GLY A 337 -4.84 -8.90 -11.42
CA GLY A 337 -4.62 -7.56 -11.92
C GLY A 337 -4.42 -7.52 -13.45
N GLU A 338 -3.69 -8.47 -14.03
CA GLU A 338 -3.58 -8.58 -15.50
C GLU A 338 -4.94 -8.84 -16.15
N LEU A 339 -5.79 -9.67 -15.53
CA LEU A 339 -7.15 -9.90 -16.00
C LEU A 339 -8.02 -8.64 -15.84
N ALA A 340 -7.86 -7.89 -14.75
CA ALA A 340 -8.55 -6.61 -14.56
C ALA A 340 -8.12 -5.59 -15.61
N HIS A 341 -6.81 -5.50 -15.91
CA HIS A 341 -6.29 -4.65 -16.97
C HIS A 341 -6.92 -4.97 -18.35
N LEU A 342 -6.99 -6.23 -18.71
CA LEU A 342 -7.64 -6.64 -19.96
C LEU A 342 -9.14 -6.34 -19.96
N LYS A 343 -9.82 -6.51 -18.80
CA LYS A 343 -11.25 -6.16 -18.66
C LYS A 343 -11.45 -4.65 -18.80
N SER A 344 -10.57 -3.82 -18.26
CA SER A 344 -10.68 -2.35 -18.32
C SER A 344 -10.74 -1.82 -19.75
N LEU A 345 -10.12 -2.51 -20.71
CA LEU A 345 -10.23 -2.16 -22.14
C LEU A 345 -11.67 -2.24 -22.68
N LEU A 346 -12.57 -2.93 -21.97
CA LEU A 346 -13.98 -3.10 -22.36
C LEU A 346 -14.91 -2.26 -21.48
N THR A 347 -14.55 -1.96 -20.25
CA THR A 347 -15.42 -1.37 -19.24
C THR A 347 -15.09 0.07 -18.89
N ASP A 348 -13.82 0.45 -18.99
CA ASP A 348 -13.39 1.77 -18.54
C ASP A 348 -13.36 2.76 -19.69
N ASP A 349 -13.61 4.03 -19.38
CA ASP A 349 -13.49 5.15 -20.30
C ASP A 349 -12.59 6.23 -19.69
N SER A 350 -11.87 6.97 -20.53
CA SER A 350 -10.99 8.04 -20.07
C SER A 350 -10.98 9.19 -21.08
N SER A 351 -11.09 10.40 -20.55
CA SER A 351 -10.90 11.63 -21.34
C SER A 351 -9.42 12.05 -21.45
N ILE A 352 -8.51 11.31 -20.78
CA ILE A 352 -7.10 11.66 -20.65
C ILE A 352 -6.21 10.68 -21.40
N VAL A 353 -6.55 9.39 -21.37
CA VAL A 353 -5.74 8.30 -21.92
C VAL A 353 -6.47 7.64 -23.08
N ASP A 354 -5.85 7.60 -24.25
CA ASP A 354 -6.39 6.89 -25.40
C ASP A 354 -6.45 5.38 -25.13
N ARG A 355 -7.60 4.78 -25.44
CA ARG A 355 -7.79 3.33 -25.27
C ARG A 355 -6.88 2.56 -26.23
N PRO A 356 -5.95 1.72 -25.73
CA PRO A 356 -5.09 0.91 -26.58
C PRO A 356 -5.86 -0.20 -27.30
N SER A 357 -5.28 -0.73 -28.38
CA SER A 357 -5.91 -1.83 -29.11
C SER A 357 -5.94 -3.13 -28.30
N ILE A 358 -7.08 -3.79 -28.20
CA ILE A 358 -7.24 -5.05 -27.46
C ILE A 358 -6.23 -6.11 -27.93
N PRO A 359 -6.07 -6.41 -29.24
CA PRO A 359 -5.10 -7.42 -29.68
C PRO A 359 -3.65 -7.06 -29.34
N GLY A 360 -3.30 -5.74 -29.41
CA GLY A 360 -1.98 -5.25 -29.05
C GLY A 360 -1.71 -5.50 -27.55
N THR A 361 -2.62 -5.08 -26.69
CA THR A 361 -2.48 -5.26 -25.24
C THR A 361 -2.44 -6.73 -24.82
N VAL A 362 -3.30 -7.58 -25.40
CA VAL A 362 -3.24 -9.04 -25.14
C VAL A 362 -1.86 -9.60 -25.51
N ARG A 363 -1.32 -9.19 -26.67
CA ARG A 363 0.04 -9.61 -27.09
C ARG A 363 1.09 -9.15 -26.09
N GLU A 364 1.04 -7.91 -25.63
CA GLU A 364 2.00 -7.36 -24.65
C GLU A 364 1.92 -8.08 -23.32
N VAL A 365 0.71 -8.38 -22.82
CA VAL A 365 0.50 -9.18 -21.59
C VAL A 365 1.13 -10.57 -21.75
N LEU A 366 0.82 -11.28 -22.83
CA LEU A 366 1.37 -12.60 -23.07
C LEU A 366 2.89 -12.60 -23.21
N GLN A 367 3.44 -11.59 -23.92
CA GLN A 367 4.89 -11.43 -24.07
C GLN A 367 5.56 -11.16 -22.72
N SER A 368 5.03 -10.22 -21.92
CA SER A 368 5.61 -9.90 -20.61
C SER A 368 5.53 -11.10 -19.63
N CYS A 369 4.42 -11.86 -19.64
CA CYS A 369 4.32 -13.09 -18.86
C CYS A 369 5.29 -14.19 -19.31
N TYR A 370 5.67 -14.22 -20.59
CA TYR A 370 6.69 -15.14 -21.10
C TYR A 370 8.11 -14.70 -20.69
N GLU A 371 8.40 -13.39 -20.75
CA GLU A 371 9.70 -12.82 -20.36
C GLU A 371 9.95 -12.89 -18.86
N ASP A 372 8.93 -12.60 -18.06
CA ASP A 372 8.95 -12.60 -16.59
C ASP A 372 7.88 -13.59 -16.03
N PRO A 373 8.06 -14.91 -16.10
CA PRO A 373 7.05 -15.91 -15.74
C PRO A 373 6.91 -16.08 -14.21
N ARG A 374 6.72 -14.98 -13.48
CA ARG A 374 6.63 -14.95 -12.03
C ARG A 374 5.36 -14.24 -11.60
N PHE A 375 4.54 -14.96 -10.84
CA PHE A 375 3.22 -14.49 -10.43
C PHE A 375 3.14 -14.36 -8.91
N ASP A 376 2.71 -13.20 -8.43
CA ASP A 376 2.60 -12.91 -7.00
C ASP A 376 1.59 -13.81 -6.29
N ASP A 377 0.55 -14.20 -7.03
CA ASP A 377 -0.59 -14.95 -6.51
C ASP A 377 -0.40 -16.47 -6.57
N PHE A 378 0.66 -16.95 -7.25
CA PHE A 378 0.79 -18.38 -7.56
C PHE A 378 2.21 -18.91 -7.43
N ARG A 379 2.34 -20.04 -6.73
CA ARG A 379 3.54 -20.85 -6.61
C ARG A 379 3.18 -22.32 -6.80
N LEU A 380 3.95 -23.05 -7.62
CA LEU A 380 3.73 -24.49 -7.90
C LEU A 380 3.90 -25.36 -6.65
N ASP A 381 4.80 -24.99 -5.76
CA ASP A 381 5.11 -25.71 -4.53
C ASP A 381 4.13 -25.38 -3.38
N ASP A 382 3.25 -24.36 -3.56
CA ASP A 382 2.21 -23.98 -2.58
C ASP A 382 0.94 -23.47 -3.28
N PRO A 383 0.17 -24.32 -3.97
CA PRO A 383 -0.96 -23.91 -4.80
C PRO A 383 -2.26 -23.57 -4.02
N ARG A 384 -2.35 -23.94 -2.74
CA ARG A 384 -3.59 -23.77 -1.95
C ARG A 384 -4.02 -22.30 -1.78
N PRO A 385 -3.13 -21.32 -1.54
CA PRO A 385 -3.51 -19.90 -1.49
C PRO A 385 -4.22 -19.44 -2.76
N PHE A 386 -3.70 -19.79 -3.93
CA PHE A 386 -4.32 -19.46 -5.20
C PHE A 386 -5.72 -20.08 -5.36
N VAL A 387 -5.88 -21.36 -5.01
CA VAL A 387 -7.19 -22.04 -5.05
C VAL A 387 -8.20 -21.36 -4.11
N ARG A 388 -7.76 -20.95 -2.91
CA ARG A 388 -8.61 -20.20 -1.98
C ARG A 388 -8.98 -18.83 -2.55
N ALA A 389 -8.05 -18.10 -3.17
CA ALA A 389 -8.31 -16.82 -3.81
C ALA A 389 -9.35 -16.93 -4.93
N VAL A 390 -9.22 -17.93 -5.82
CA VAL A 390 -10.22 -18.20 -6.89
C VAL A 390 -11.60 -18.48 -6.29
N ARG A 391 -11.67 -19.33 -5.25
CA ARG A 391 -12.95 -19.63 -4.59
C ARG A 391 -13.57 -18.39 -3.94
N HIS A 392 -12.76 -17.57 -3.31
CA HIS A 392 -13.21 -16.31 -2.70
C HIS A 392 -13.80 -15.37 -3.77
N LEU A 393 -13.11 -15.18 -4.89
CA LEU A 393 -13.62 -14.37 -6.01
C LEU A 393 -14.96 -14.90 -6.57
N LEU A 394 -15.07 -16.20 -6.78
CA LEU A 394 -16.31 -16.81 -7.28
C LEU A 394 -17.47 -16.69 -6.28
N SER A 395 -17.20 -16.80 -4.98
CA SER A 395 -18.22 -16.65 -3.93
C SER A 395 -18.74 -15.21 -3.83
N ARG A 396 -17.89 -14.22 -4.06
CA ARG A 396 -18.27 -12.79 -4.09
C ARG A 396 -19.13 -12.45 -5.30
N GLN A 397 -18.82 -12.97 -6.46
CA GLN A 397 -19.68 -12.79 -7.65
C GLN A 397 -21.10 -13.36 -7.45
N ALA A 398 -21.24 -14.38 -6.60
CA ALA A 398 -22.54 -14.96 -6.26
C ALA A 398 -23.30 -14.20 -5.16
N ARG A 399 -22.68 -13.22 -4.48
CA ARG A 399 -23.25 -12.41 -3.40
C ARG A 399 -22.79 -10.95 -3.51
N PRO A 400 -23.39 -10.14 -4.40
CA PRO A 400 -22.91 -8.77 -4.69
C PRO A 400 -23.08 -7.75 -3.55
N ASP A 401 -23.80 -8.08 -2.47
CA ASP A 401 -24.17 -7.14 -1.40
C ASP A 401 -23.12 -7.00 -0.25
N GLN A 402 -21.94 -7.60 -0.36
CA GLN A 402 -20.89 -7.37 0.64
C GLN A 402 -19.93 -6.26 0.18
N PRO A 403 -19.56 -5.31 1.08
CA PRO A 403 -18.70 -4.17 0.72
C PRO A 403 -17.37 -4.64 0.11
N THR A 404 -17.00 -3.98 -0.98
CA THR A 404 -15.77 -4.28 -1.73
C THR A 404 -14.54 -3.76 -1.02
N GLN A 405 -13.48 -4.54 -0.99
CA GLN A 405 -12.14 -4.17 -0.50
C GLN A 405 -11.30 -3.39 -1.53
N GLU A 406 -11.91 -2.82 -2.57
CA GLU A 406 -11.23 -1.97 -3.56
C GLU A 406 -10.70 -0.64 -3.00
N ASP A 407 -10.90 -0.39 -1.70
CA ASP A 407 -10.53 0.85 -1.02
C ASP A 407 -9.07 0.89 -0.52
N THR A 408 -8.16 0.06 -1.01
CA THR A 408 -6.77 0.04 -0.52
C THR A 408 -5.77 0.78 -1.40
N HIS A 409 -6.18 1.25 -2.58
CA HIS A 409 -5.34 2.12 -3.41
C HIS A 409 -6.08 3.41 -3.78
N PRO A 410 -5.54 4.60 -3.46
CA PRO A 410 -6.14 5.89 -3.82
C PRO A 410 -6.23 6.12 -5.34
N ASN A 411 -5.57 5.31 -6.16
CA ASN A 411 -5.57 5.40 -7.63
C ASN A 411 -6.44 4.33 -8.33
N SER A 412 -7.28 3.56 -7.62
CA SER A 412 -7.98 2.42 -8.23
C SER A 412 -9.36 2.71 -8.82
N ARG A 413 -9.86 3.94 -8.75
CA ARG A 413 -11.08 4.32 -9.48
C ARG A 413 -10.77 5.32 -10.57
N ALA A 414 -10.90 4.86 -11.80
CA ALA A 414 -11.03 5.72 -12.97
C ALA A 414 -12.18 6.72 -12.74
N VAL A 415 -11.92 7.95 -13.16
CA VAL A 415 -12.84 9.07 -13.25
C VAL A 415 -14.30 8.63 -13.40
N ALA A 416 -15.11 8.79 -12.37
CA ALA A 416 -16.55 8.75 -12.50
C ALA A 416 -16.97 10.06 -13.15
N ASP A 417 -17.51 9.96 -14.38
CA ASP A 417 -18.12 11.08 -15.09
C ASP A 417 -19.44 11.45 -14.37
N PRO A 418 -19.64 12.68 -13.88
CA PRO A 418 -20.88 13.09 -13.20
C PRO A 418 -22.04 13.40 -14.16
N LEU A 419 -21.95 13.05 -15.45
CA LEU A 419 -22.98 13.36 -16.44
C LEU A 419 -23.73 12.11 -16.91
N HIS A 420 -24.51 11.47 -16.05
CA HIS A 420 -25.72 10.72 -16.47
C HIS A 420 -26.68 10.62 -15.29
N ASN A 421 -27.53 11.64 -15.21
CA ASN A 421 -28.95 11.54 -14.84
C ASN A 421 -29.73 12.58 -15.62
#